data_01e50a28782c089af6769173dc77cce6
#
_entry.id   01e50a28782c089af6769173dc77cce6
#
_cell.length_a   1.000
_cell.length_b   1.000
_cell.length_c   1.000
_cell.angle_alpha   90.00
_cell.angle_beta   90.00
_cell.angle_gamma   90.00
#
_symmetry.space_group_name_H-M   'P 1'
#
loop_
_entity.id
_entity.type
_entity.pdbx_description
1 polymer ?
#
loop_
_entity_poly.entity_id
_entity_poly.type
_entity_poly.pdbx_seq_one_letter_code
_entity_poly.pdbx_strand_id
1 'polypeptide(L)'
;MLFRSASLLDHHTLVIDGTDNYSTRVTVAEWTQGAGVSLVSASVTGTEGQVLCLDDESRRYADLFPEGPPPQQNCADVGVLATSSMLMGQLAAHTAVQWIAAGERPKSLLVSTWPLRIMRLGV
;
A
#
# COMPACT_ATOMS: atom_id res chain seq x y z
N MET A 1 7.29 -19.07 -4.21
CA MET A 1 6.67 -18.05 -3.38
C MET A 1 5.47 -17.36 -4.01
N LEU A 2 5.59 -16.86 -5.22
CA LEU A 2 4.49 -16.30 -6.00
C LEU A 2 3.30 -17.23 -6.14
N PHE A 3 3.58 -18.48 -6.44
CA PHE A 3 2.58 -19.51 -6.63
C PHE A 3 1.75 -19.76 -5.36
N ARG A 4 2.42 -19.78 -4.22
CA ARG A 4 1.77 -20.00 -2.94
C ARG A 4 0.97 -18.78 -2.48
N SER A 5 1.47 -17.59 -2.75
CA SER A 5 0.77 -16.34 -2.45
C SER A 5 -0.51 -16.21 -3.26
N ALA A 6 -0.48 -16.53 -4.56
CA ALA A 6 -1.66 -16.52 -5.41
C ALA A 6 -2.75 -17.45 -4.89
N SER A 7 -2.38 -18.68 -4.49
CA SER A 7 -3.33 -19.64 -3.92
C SER A 7 -3.97 -19.13 -2.63
N LEU A 8 -3.20 -18.45 -1.77
CA LEU A 8 -3.71 -17.89 -0.52
C LEU A 8 -4.68 -16.73 -0.75
N LEU A 9 -4.51 -15.99 -1.85
CA LEU A 9 -5.31 -14.80 -2.14
C LEU A 9 -6.58 -15.10 -2.93
N ASP A 10 -6.73 -16.29 -3.50
CA ASP A 10 -7.83 -16.66 -4.39
C ASP A 10 -9.23 -16.44 -3.80
N HIS A 11 -9.39 -16.52 -2.50
CA HIS A 11 -10.67 -16.40 -1.83
C HIS A 11 -10.90 -15.04 -1.16
N HIS A 12 -9.99 -14.10 -1.38
CA HIS A 12 -10.08 -12.79 -0.76
C HIS A 12 -10.55 -11.75 -1.76
N THR A 13 -11.39 -10.82 -1.33
CA THR A 13 -11.89 -9.71 -2.14
C THR A 13 -11.05 -8.45 -1.98
N LEU A 14 -10.30 -8.37 -0.90
CA LEU A 14 -9.41 -7.26 -0.60
C LEU A 14 -8.16 -7.78 0.11
N VAL A 15 -7.03 -7.24 -0.26
CA VAL A 15 -5.72 -7.56 0.32
C VAL A 15 -5.12 -6.30 0.90
N ILE A 16 -4.52 -6.40 2.08
CA ILE A 16 -3.71 -5.34 2.67
C ILE A 16 -2.25 -5.77 2.57
N ASP A 17 -1.43 -4.95 1.92
CA ASP A 17 0.00 -5.19 1.77
C ASP A 17 0.77 -4.20 2.65
N GLY A 18 1.47 -4.73 3.64
CA GLY A 18 2.37 -3.97 4.51
C GLY A 18 3.83 -4.39 4.36
N THR A 19 4.20 -4.94 3.20
CA THR A 19 5.58 -5.37 2.96
C THR A 19 6.54 -4.17 2.90
N ASP A 20 7.81 -4.43 3.13
CA ASP A 20 8.83 -3.40 3.30
C ASP A 20 9.77 -3.22 2.10
N ASN A 21 9.47 -3.89 0.97
CA ASN A 21 10.30 -3.75 -0.22
C ASN A 21 9.47 -3.57 -1.49
N TYR A 22 10.03 -2.81 -2.42
CA TYR A 22 9.38 -2.41 -3.67
C TYR A 22 9.04 -3.60 -4.55
N SER A 23 9.96 -4.54 -4.71
CA SER A 23 9.73 -5.68 -5.62
C SER A 23 8.57 -6.56 -5.17
N THR A 24 8.41 -6.78 -3.87
CA THR A 24 7.28 -7.52 -3.32
C THR A 24 5.97 -6.76 -3.53
N ARG A 25 5.98 -5.44 -3.33
CA ARG A 25 4.79 -4.61 -3.55
C ARG A 25 4.33 -4.65 -5.01
N VAL A 26 5.27 -4.56 -5.95
CA VAL A 26 4.97 -4.68 -7.40
C VAL A 26 4.34 -6.04 -7.69
N THR A 27 4.91 -7.10 -7.17
CA THR A 27 4.41 -8.46 -7.37
C THR A 27 2.98 -8.62 -6.84
N VAL A 28 2.73 -8.18 -5.62
CA VAL A 28 1.40 -8.25 -5.01
C VAL A 28 0.40 -7.41 -5.82
N ALA A 29 0.79 -6.21 -6.21
CA ALA A 29 -0.08 -5.31 -6.98
C ALA A 29 -0.42 -5.88 -8.35
N GLU A 30 0.55 -6.42 -9.07
CA GLU A 30 0.31 -7.04 -10.38
C GLU A 30 -0.64 -8.21 -10.26
N TRP A 31 -0.43 -9.04 -9.25
CA TRP A 31 -1.28 -10.21 -9.04
C TRP A 31 -2.71 -9.80 -8.68
N THR A 32 -2.87 -8.90 -7.72
CA THR A 32 -4.21 -8.47 -7.27
C THR A 32 -4.97 -7.76 -8.37
N GLN A 33 -4.32 -6.86 -9.11
CA GLN A 33 -4.94 -6.16 -10.23
C GLN A 33 -5.34 -7.12 -11.35
N GLY A 34 -4.49 -8.11 -11.67
CA GLY A 34 -4.80 -9.13 -12.65
C GLY A 34 -5.95 -10.05 -12.25
N ALA A 35 -6.14 -10.27 -10.97
CA ALA A 35 -7.20 -11.13 -10.42
C ALA A 35 -8.49 -10.36 -10.09
N GLY A 36 -8.51 -9.04 -10.26
CA GLY A 36 -9.66 -8.22 -9.91
C GLY A 36 -9.87 -8.07 -8.40
N VAL A 37 -8.80 -8.20 -7.63
CA VAL A 37 -8.82 -8.08 -6.16
C VAL A 37 -8.41 -6.68 -5.77
N SER A 38 -9.15 -6.07 -4.86
CA SER A 38 -8.82 -4.74 -4.32
C SER A 38 -7.59 -4.81 -3.43
N LEU A 39 -6.72 -3.81 -3.54
CA LEU A 39 -5.46 -3.75 -2.79
C LEU A 39 -5.34 -2.44 -2.01
N VAL A 40 -5.04 -2.56 -0.74
CA VAL A 40 -4.59 -1.44 0.11
C VAL A 40 -3.11 -1.68 0.39
N SER A 41 -2.24 -0.86 -0.19
CA SER A 41 -0.80 -0.98 -0.03
C SER A 41 -0.29 0.15 0.87
N ALA A 42 0.24 -0.19 2.02
CA ALA A 42 0.76 0.77 2.99
C ALA A 42 2.28 0.66 3.09
N SER A 43 2.93 1.80 3.12
CA SER A 43 4.38 1.87 3.29
C SER A 43 4.75 3.07 4.15
N VAL A 44 5.87 2.97 4.83
CA VAL A 44 6.41 4.04 5.67
C VAL A 44 7.93 4.06 5.57
N THR A 45 8.49 5.27 5.51
CA THR A 45 9.93 5.50 5.53
C THR A 45 10.18 6.71 6.44
N GLY A 46 10.93 6.52 7.52
CA GLY A 46 11.14 7.59 8.48
C GLY A 46 9.83 8.04 9.13
N THR A 47 9.43 9.27 8.83
CA THR A 47 8.19 9.88 9.35
C THR A 47 7.12 10.07 8.28
N GLU A 48 7.35 9.57 7.08
CA GLU A 48 6.42 9.69 5.96
C GLU A 48 5.93 8.33 5.51
N GLY A 49 4.69 8.29 5.03
CA GLY A 49 4.09 7.07 4.54
C GLY A 49 3.03 7.33 3.49
N GLN A 50 2.57 6.25 2.89
CA GLN A 50 1.49 6.31 1.93
C GLN A 50 0.58 5.10 2.07
N VAL A 51 -0.69 5.31 1.79
CA VAL A 51 -1.69 4.25 1.67
C VAL A 51 -2.28 4.34 0.27
N LEU A 52 -1.96 3.38 -0.57
CA LEU A 52 -2.45 3.32 -1.95
C LEU A 52 -3.63 2.36 -2.03
N CYS A 53 -4.70 2.81 -2.68
CA CYS A 53 -5.88 2.00 -2.96
C CYS A 53 -5.89 1.70 -4.45
N LEU A 54 -5.68 0.44 -4.80
CA LEU A 54 -5.55 0.00 -6.19
C LEU A 54 -6.56 -1.11 -6.48
N ASP A 55 -7.10 -1.10 -7.70
CA ASP A 55 -7.97 -2.14 -8.22
C ASP A 55 -7.64 -2.37 -9.71
N ASP A 56 -8.47 -3.13 -10.40
CA ASP A 56 -8.27 -3.41 -11.83
C ASP A 56 -8.51 -2.19 -12.73
N GLU A 57 -9.19 -1.17 -12.22
CA GLU A 57 -9.46 0.08 -12.95
C GLU A 57 -8.46 1.18 -12.66
N SER A 58 -7.65 1.03 -11.62
CA SER A 58 -6.64 2.03 -11.24
C SER A 58 -5.35 1.86 -12.04
N ARG A 59 -4.45 2.85 -11.92
CA ARG A 59 -3.12 2.74 -12.49
C ARG A 59 -2.37 1.58 -11.86
N ARG A 60 -1.45 0.98 -12.61
CA ARG A 60 -0.60 -0.08 -12.09
C ARG A 60 0.39 0.50 -11.07
N TYR A 61 0.70 -0.28 -10.06
CA TYR A 61 1.62 0.16 -9.01
C TYR A 61 2.97 0.64 -9.59
N ALA A 62 3.52 -0.11 -10.55
CA ALA A 62 4.79 0.24 -11.19
C ALA A 62 4.71 1.57 -11.93
N ASP A 63 3.57 1.94 -12.49
CA ASP A 63 3.39 3.17 -13.23
C ASP A 63 3.31 4.42 -12.33
N LEU A 64 3.09 4.23 -11.03
CA LEU A 64 3.13 5.31 -10.05
C LEU A 64 4.57 5.73 -9.71
N PHE A 65 5.54 4.93 -10.11
CA PHE A 65 6.97 5.18 -9.88
C PHE A 65 7.73 5.14 -11.20
N PRO A 66 7.48 6.11 -12.12
CA PRO A 66 8.05 6.07 -13.48
C PRO A 66 9.58 6.11 -13.52
N GLU A 67 10.21 6.59 -12.46
CA GLU A 67 11.67 6.65 -12.35
C GLU A 67 12.26 5.40 -11.68
N GLY A 68 11.43 4.37 -11.51
CA GLY A 68 11.83 3.14 -10.84
C GLY A 68 11.59 3.19 -9.33
N PRO A 69 12.11 2.21 -8.59
CA PRO A 69 11.93 2.20 -7.15
C PRO A 69 12.56 3.43 -6.51
N PRO A 70 11.92 3.98 -5.45
CA PRO A 70 12.54 5.07 -4.70
C PRO A 70 13.90 4.62 -4.15
N PRO A 71 14.84 5.54 -3.90
CA PRO A 71 16.13 5.17 -3.33
C PRO A 71 15.94 4.27 -2.12
N GLN A 72 16.56 3.10 -2.14
CA GLN A 72 16.47 2.19 -1.02
C GLN A 72 17.28 2.73 0.14
N GLN A 73 16.56 3.31 1.07
CA GLN A 73 17.13 3.59 2.36
C GLN A 73 16.86 2.37 3.23
N ASN A 74 17.92 1.71 3.61
CA ASN A 74 17.86 0.58 4.51
C ASN A 74 17.27 1.06 5.84
N CYS A 75 16.38 0.28 6.45
CA CYS A 75 15.85 0.60 7.78
C CYS A 75 16.95 0.78 8.82
N ALA A 76 18.11 0.14 8.62
CA ALA A 76 19.28 0.35 9.47
C ALA A 76 19.88 1.75 9.35
N ASP A 77 19.75 2.40 8.19
CA ASP A 77 20.33 3.71 7.91
C ASP A 77 19.39 4.86 8.26
N VAL A 78 18.10 4.67 8.03
CA VAL A 78 17.08 5.72 8.24
C VAL A 78 16.23 5.44 9.46
N GLY A 79 15.91 4.17 9.68
CA GLY A 79 14.99 3.77 10.71
C GLY A 79 13.54 4.12 10.34
N VAL A 80 12.64 3.67 11.18
CA VAL A 80 11.21 3.99 11.11
C VAL A 80 10.76 4.29 12.52
N LEU A 81 10.11 5.42 12.71
CA LEU A 81 9.52 5.74 13.99
C LEU A 81 8.38 4.74 14.26
N ALA A 82 8.43 4.05 15.39
CA ALA A 82 7.46 3.01 15.72
C ALA A 82 6.02 3.52 15.69
N THR A 83 5.79 4.72 16.19
CA THR A 83 4.46 5.34 16.16
C THR A 83 3.99 5.66 14.75
N SER A 84 4.90 6.01 13.84
CA SER A 84 4.57 6.20 12.42
C SER A 84 4.13 4.90 11.78
N SER A 85 4.83 3.81 12.05
CA SER A 85 4.49 2.48 11.56
C SER A 85 3.11 2.04 12.06
N MET A 86 2.83 2.24 13.34
CA MET A 86 1.54 1.90 13.94
C MET A 86 0.40 2.74 13.34
N LEU A 87 0.63 4.04 13.14
CA LEU A 87 -0.36 4.91 12.50
C LEU A 87 -0.67 4.45 11.08
N MET A 88 0.36 4.11 10.30
CA MET A 88 0.17 3.63 8.94
C MET A 88 -0.61 2.31 8.90
N GLY A 89 -0.34 1.41 9.83
CA GLY A 89 -1.09 0.17 9.96
C GLY A 89 -2.57 0.42 10.26
N GLN A 90 -2.86 1.34 11.16
CA GLN A 90 -4.24 1.72 11.49
C GLN A 90 -4.94 2.38 10.32
N LEU A 91 -4.27 3.28 9.60
CA LEU A 91 -4.85 3.91 8.41
C LEU A 91 -5.14 2.90 7.32
N ALA A 92 -4.24 1.95 7.10
CA ALA A 92 -4.46 0.88 6.12
C ALA A 92 -5.67 0.03 6.49
N ALA A 93 -5.78 -0.38 7.73
CA ALA A 93 -6.91 -1.17 8.21
C ALA A 93 -8.23 -0.40 8.11
N HIS A 94 -8.23 0.85 8.53
CA HIS A 94 -9.41 1.72 8.45
C HIS A 94 -9.85 1.92 7.01
N THR A 95 -8.91 2.16 6.10
CA THR A 95 -9.17 2.33 4.67
C THR A 95 -9.78 1.06 4.07
N ALA A 96 -9.28 -0.11 4.46
CA ALA A 96 -9.82 -1.38 4.01
C ALA A 96 -11.27 -1.59 4.48
N VAL A 97 -11.55 -1.30 5.75
CA VAL A 97 -12.91 -1.38 6.32
C VAL A 97 -13.84 -0.41 5.59
N GLN A 98 -13.41 0.81 5.35
CA GLN A 98 -14.17 1.82 4.62
C GLN A 98 -14.51 1.33 3.21
N TRP A 99 -13.53 0.77 2.50
CA TRP A 99 -13.75 0.25 1.15
C TRP A 99 -14.79 -0.86 1.14
N ILE A 100 -14.66 -1.83 2.04
CA ILE A 100 -15.60 -2.94 2.14
C ILE A 100 -17.01 -2.43 2.46
N ALA A 101 -17.13 -1.52 3.41
CA ALA A 101 -18.43 -1.00 3.85
C ALA A 101 -19.11 -0.12 2.81
N ALA A 102 -18.35 0.75 2.13
CA ALA A 102 -18.90 1.69 1.16
C ALA A 102 -19.08 1.09 -0.24
N GLY A 103 -18.32 0.05 -0.57
CA GLY A 103 -18.38 -0.59 -1.87
C GLY A 103 -17.71 0.19 -3.00
N GLU A 104 -16.98 1.26 -2.68
CA GLU A 104 -16.23 2.03 -3.67
C GLU A 104 -14.82 2.33 -3.19
N ARG A 105 -13.89 2.47 -4.14
CA ARG A 105 -12.48 2.66 -3.85
C ARG A 105 -12.21 4.01 -3.18
N PRO A 106 -11.62 4.01 -1.98
CA PRO A 106 -11.23 5.26 -1.31
C PRO A 106 -10.09 5.95 -2.06
N LYS A 107 -9.90 7.23 -1.77
CA LYS A 107 -8.72 7.95 -2.23
C LYS A 107 -7.47 7.42 -1.54
N SER A 108 -6.39 7.33 -2.28
CA SER A 108 -5.07 7.05 -1.72
C SER A 108 -4.62 8.22 -0.84
N LEU A 109 -3.76 7.94 0.13
CA LEU A 109 -3.31 8.92 1.12
C LEU A 109 -1.79 9.07 1.09
N LEU A 110 -1.34 10.29 1.21
CA LEU A 110 0.05 10.63 1.54
C LEU A 110 0.06 11.17 2.96
N VAL A 111 0.90 10.61 3.81
CA VAL A 111 0.92 10.89 5.24
C VAL A 111 2.29 11.38 5.66
N SER A 112 2.34 12.54 6.30
CA SER A 112 3.49 12.97 7.09
C SER A 112 3.11 12.82 8.56
N THR A 113 4.00 12.26 9.38
CA THR A 113 3.72 12.05 10.80
C THR A 113 4.42 13.06 11.69
N TRP A 114 5.29 13.89 11.13
CA TRP A 114 6.05 14.89 11.88
C TRP A 114 6.27 16.15 11.03
N PRO A 115 5.41 17.18 11.13
CA PRO A 115 4.09 17.21 11.81
C PRO A 115 3.06 16.32 11.13
N LEU A 116 1.99 15.98 11.83
CA LEU A 116 0.96 15.13 11.27
C LEU A 116 0.19 15.86 10.17
N ARG A 117 0.21 15.29 8.98
CA ARG A 117 -0.55 15.73 7.82
C ARG A 117 -1.01 14.54 7.01
N ILE A 118 -2.25 14.58 6.58
CA ILE A 118 -2.82 13.55 5.71
C ILE A 118 -3.39 14.24 4.48
N MET A 119 -2.90 13.86 3.30
CA MET A 119 -3.37 14.39 2.02
C MET A 119 -3.98 13.28 1.19
N ARG A 120 -5.08 13.59 0.53
CA ARG A 120 -5.70 12.67 -0.44
C ARG A 120 -4.99 12.83 -1.78
N LEU A 121 -4.68 11.69 -2.41
CA LEU A 121 -4.08 11.64 -3.74
C LEU A 121 -5.14 11.34 -4.78
N GLY A 122 -4.93 11.80 -6.01
CA GLY A 122 -5.83 11.55 -7.14
C GLY A 122 -5.69 10.17 -7.78
N VAL A 123 -4.95 9.30 -7.13
CA VAL A 123 -4.73 7.94 -7.65
C VAL A 123 -5.43 6.90 -6.83
#